data_5f5b5ec0c64686849f10bd36799cc4e1
#
_entry.id   5f5b5ec0c64686849f10bd36799cc4e1
#
_cell.length_a   1.000
_cell.length_b   1.000
_cell.length_c   1.000
_cell.angle_alpha   90.00
_cell.angle_beta   90.00
_cell.angle_gamma   90.00
#
_symmetry.space_group_name_H-M   'P 1'
#
loop_
_entity.id
_entity.type
_entity.pdbx_description
1 polymer ?
#
loop_
_entity_poly.entity_id
_entity_poly.type
_entity_poly.pdbx_seq_one_letter_code
_entity_poly.pdbx_strand_id
1 'polypeptide(L)'
;CIEAVSIAHVNGQPLVPAEAFTAEKNEGWKQHPGSMKAQGDWAFATGINRLVYHTFQSQVLADSLQPGMTMGPYGIHWDRNQTWWPMVADYHRYISRCQFMLQQGSAVADILYLTPEGAPHVFRPPSSVLTGEEPVRDRRGYNFDGCSPGQLLTASAKDNRVLFPGGASYAL
;
A
#
# COMPACT_ATOMS: atom_id res chain seq x y z
N CYS A 1 3.84 -3.33 -4.35
CA CYS A 1 2.73 -3.24 -3.36
C CYS A 1 1.96 -4.55 -3.26
N ILE A 2 1.43 -5.10 -4.36
CA ILE A 2 0.53 -6.28 -4.38
C ILE A 2 1.15 -7.50 -3.70
N GLU A 3 2.43 -7.78 -3.92
CA GLU A 3 3.13 -8.89 -3.28
C GLU A 3 3.18 -8.73 -1.75
N ALA A 4 3.58 -7.56 -1.27
CA ALA A 4 3.62 -7.28 0.17
C ALA A 4 2.23 -7.36 0.82
N VAL A 5 1.20 -6.89 0.13
CA VAL A 5 -0.20 -6.99 0.54
C VAL A 5 -0.62 -8.46 0.66
N SER A 6 -0.37 -9.25 -0.38
CA SER A 6 -0.70 -10.69 -0.39
C SER A 6 0.00 -11.46 0.73
N ILE A 7 1.29 -11.18 0.96
CA ILE A 7 2.05 -11.80 2.05
C ILE A 7 1.42 -11.46 3.41
N ALA A 8 1.07 -10.20 3.60
CA ALA A 8 0.43 -9.76 4.85
C ALA A 8 -0.93 -10.44 5.06
N HIS A 9 -1.78 -10.49 4.03
CA HIS A 9 -3.09 -11.13 4.11
C HIS A 9 -2.98 -12.62 4.43
N VAL A 10 -2.19 -13.37 3.67
CA VAL A 10 -2.00 -14.81 3.87
C VAL A 10 -1.44 -15.14 5.24
N ASN A 11 -0.54 -14.29 5.76
CA ASN A 11 0.05 -14.46 7.08
C ASN A 11 -0.79 -13.85 8.23
N GLY A 12 -1.92 -13.23 7.94
CA GLY A 12 -2.78 -12.59 8.94
C GLY A 12 -2.18 -11.34 9.58
N GLN A 13 -1.31 -10.64 8.85
CA GLN A 13 -0.71 -9.38 9.32
C GLN A 13 -1.69 -8.23 9.07
N PRO A 14 -2.11 -7.50 10.11
CA PRO A 14 -3.14 -6.47 9.95
C PRO A 14 -2.61 -5.16 9.36
N LEU A 15 -1.28 -4.94 9.36
CA LEU A 15 -0.66 -3.71 8.91
C LEU A 15 0.19 -3.95 7.66
N VAL A 16 -0.08 -3.18 6.63
CA VAL A 16 0.68 -3.17 5.38
C VAL A 16 1.21 -1.76 5.14
N PRO A 17 2.39 -1.43 5.68
CA PRO A 17 2.99 -0.12 5.49
C PRO A 17 3.64 0.00 4.12
N ALA A 18 3.64 1.24 3.60
CA ALA A 18 4.44 1.60 2.44
C ALA A 18 5.02 3.00 2.61
N GLU A 19 6.27 3.17 2.20
CA GLU A 19 6.82 4.51 1.98
C GLU A 19 5.99 5.20 0.90
N ALA A 20 5.64 6.45 1.14
CA ALA A 20 4.70 7.16 0.31
C ALA A 20 5.19 8.58 -0.02
N PHE A 21 4.84 9.00 -1.22
CA PHE A 21 5.08 10.34 -1.74
C PHE A 21 6.57 10.72 -1.78
N THR A 22 7.41 9.74 -2.11
CA THR A 22 8.83 9.96 -2.41
C THR A 22 8.94 10.60 -3.80
N ALA A 23 8.81 11.90 -3.82
CA ALA A 23 8.92 12.69 -5.05
C ALA A 23 10.37 12.77 -5.52
N GLU A 24 10.58 12.86 -6.82
CA GLU A 24 11.90 13.08 -7.40
C GLU A 24 12.40 14.54 -7.20
N LYS A 25 13.69 14.73 -7.45
CA LYS A 25 14.42 15.98 -7.19
C LYS A 25 13.70 17.26 -7.63
N ASN A 26 12.99 17.23 -8.75
CA ASN A 26 12.33 18.41 -9.30
C ASN A 26 10.89 18.60 -8.83
N GLU A 27 10.37 17.70 -8.02
CA GLU A 27 8.95 17.64 -7.64
C GLU A 27 8.70 17.90 -6.15
N GLY A 28 9.71 17.79 -5.29
CA GLY A 28 9.59 17.89 -3.84
C GLY A 28 8.87 19.14 -3.31
N TRP A 29 8.93 20.25 -4.05
CA TRP A 29 8.23 21.49 -3.72
C TRP A 29 6.96 21.74 -4.55
N LYS A 30 6.66 20.89 -5.52
CA LYS A 30 5.49 21.02 -6.41
C LYS A 30 4.31 20.18 -5.94
N GLN A 31 4.58 19.13 -5.18
CA GLN A 31 3.54 18.25 -4.67
C GLN A 31 2.74 18.93 -3.55
N HIS A 32 1.46 18.65 -3.54
CA HIS A 32 0.52 19.17 -2.54
C HIS A 32 -0.59 18.12 -2.29
N PRO A 33 -1.38 18.24 -1.22
CA PRO A 33 -2.40 17.25 -0.88
C PRO A 33 -3.31 16.83 -2.04
N GLY A 34 -3.72 17.78 -2.88
CA GLY A 34 -4.57 17.50 -4.05
C GLY A 34 -3.88 16.65 -5.12
N SER A 35 -2.58 16.87 -5.39
CA SER A 35 -1.83 16.07 -6.36
C SER A 35 -1.51 14.66 -5.86
N MET A 36 -1.35 14.50 -4.55
CA MET A 36 -1.01 13.22 -3.93
C MET A 36 -2.23 12.32 -3.69
N LYS A 37 -3.44 12.91 -3.64
CA LYS A 37 -4.65 12.17 -3.23
C LYS A 37 -4.91 10.94 -4.08
N ALA A 38 -4.87 11.06 -5.39
CA ALA A 38 -5.17 9.95 -6.30
C ALA A 38 -4.20 8.77 -6.11
N GLN A 39 -2.91 9.05 -5.91
CA GLN A 39 -1.90 8.03 -5.64
C GLN A 39 -2.13 7.36 -4.28
N GLY A 40 -2.47 8.14 -3.25
CA GLY A 40 -2.80 7.61 -1.93
C GLY A 40 -4.04 6.73 -1.95
N ASP A 41 -5.10 7.16 -2.64
CA ASP A 41 -6.33 6.39 -2.79
C ASP A 41 -6.09 5.08 -3.55
N TRP A 42 -5.26 5.11 -4.60
CA TRP A 42 -4.84 3.90 -5.30
C TRP A 42 -4.07 2.95 -4.37
N ALA A 43 -3.17 3.46 -3.56
CA ALA A 43 -2.45 2.65 -2.59
C ALA A 43 -3.41 1.97 -1.59
N PHE A 44 -4.41 2.70 -1.10
CA PHE A 44 -5.46 2.13 -0.25
C PHE A 44 -6.27 1.07 -0.98
N ALA A 45 -6.68 1.32 -2.22
CA ALA A 45 -7.43 0.36 -3.03
C ALA A 45 -6.64 -0.92 -3.32
N THR A 46 -5.30 -0.86 -3.32
CA THR A 46 -4.44 -2.03 -3.50
C THR A 46 -4.11 -2.76 -2.19
N GLY A 47 -4.60 -2.30 -1.04
CA GLY A 47 -4.45 -2.96 0.25
C GLY A 47 -3.38 -2.37 1.18
N ILE A 48 -2.68 -1.31 0.77
CA ILE A 48 -1.82 -0.56 1.69
C ILE A 48 -2.73 0.14 2.70
N ASN A 49 -2.41 0.02 3.97
CA ASN A 49 -3.22 0.62 5.03
C ASN A 49 -2.42 1.44 6.04
N ARG A 50 -1.13 1.69 5.75
CA ARG A 50 -0.27 2.57 6.52
C ARG A 50 0.71 3.28 5.61
N LEU A 51 0.54 4.60 5.44
CA LEU A 51 1.46 5.42 4.68
C LEU A 51 2.57 5.95 5.60
N VAL A 52 3.82 5.80 5.18
CA VAL A 52 5.00 6.35 5.84
C VAL A 52 5.57 7.41 4.92
N TYR A 53 5.42 8.67 5.31
CA TYR A 53 5.79 9.78 4.44
C TYR A 53 7.31 9.97 4.34
N HIS A 54 7.77 10.16 3.14
CA HIS A 54 9.12 10.62 2.85
C HIS A 54 9.09 12.08 2.39
N THR A 55 9.43 13.07 3.27
CA THR A 55 9.95 12.88 4.62
C THR A 55 9.63 14.09 5.51
N PHE A 56 9.54 13.88 6.81
CA PHE A 56 9.53 14.95 7.79
C PHE A 56 10.96 15.16 8.31
N GLN A 57 11.52 16.33 8.04
CA GLN A 57 12.84 16.71 8.51
C GLN A 57 12.72 17.71 9.68
N SER A 58 13.39 17.39 10.78
CA SER A 58 13.48 18.34 11.91
C SER A 58 14.20 19.62 11.49
N GLN A 59 13.55 20.76 11.68
CA GLN A 59 14.06 22.07 11.30
C GLN A 59 14.70 22.76 12.50
N VAL A 60 16.01 22.60 12.65
CA VAL A 60 16.78 23.20 13.77
C VAL A 60 17.46 24.51 13.40
N LEU A 61 17.45 24.89 12.13
CA LEU A 61 18.01 26.15 11.65
C LEU A 61 17.03 27.31 11.83
N ALA A 62 17.56 28.51 11.84
CA ALA A 62 16.73 29.72 11.89
C ALA A 62 15.81 29.81 10.65
N ASP A 63 14.60 30.34 10.82
CA ASP A 63 13.59 30.45 9.76
C ASP A 63 14.03 31.33 8.57
N SER A 64 15.04 32.17 8.76
CA SER A 64 15.66 32.95 7.68
C SER A 64 16.51 32.11 6.71
N LEU A 65 16.85 30.88 7.09
CA LEU A 65 17.67 29.99 6.28
C LEU A 65 16.76 29.03 5.51
N GLN A 66 16.19 29.49 4.42
CA GLN A 66 15.29 28.71 3.57
C GLN A 66 16.07 27.94 2.49
N PRO A 67 15.65 26.72 2.15
CA PRO A 67 14.47 25.97 2.63
C PRO A 67 14.69 25.24 3.95
N GLY A 68 15.73 25.51 4.70
CA GLY A 68 16.08 24.82 5.93
C GLY A 68 16.77 23.48 5.69
N MET A 69 16.64 22.57 6.63
CA MET A 69 17.19 21.22 6.50
C MET A 69 16.32 20.35 5.60
N THR A 70 16.97 19.61 4.70
CA THR A 70 16.32 18.64 3.81
C THR A 70 17.07 17.32 3.83
N MET A 71 16.39 16.23 3.50
CA MET A 71 16.98 14.89 3.43
C MET A 71 17.45 14.55 2.01
N GLY A 72 18.14 15.46 1.35
CA GLY A 72 18.63 15.27 -0.01
C GLY A 72 17.58 15.57 -1.09
N PRO A 73 17.76 15.04 -2.33
CA PRO A 73 16.99 15.48 -3.48
C PRO A 73 15.60 14.86 -3.62
N TYR A 74 15.31 13.82 -2.84
CA TYR A 74 14.07 13.05 -2.95
C TYR A 74 13.11 13.35 -1.81
N GLY A 75 11.83 13.12 -2.06
CA GLY A 75 10.79 13.26 -1.07
C GLY A 75 10.08 14.60 -1.08
N ILE A 76 8.94 14.62 -0.43
CA ILE A 76 8.17 15.83 -0.20
C ILE A 76 8.56 16.37 1.18
N HIS A 77 8.75 17.67 1.27
CA HIS A 77 9.06 18.31 2.54
C HIS A 77 7.76 18.49 3.35
N TRP A 78 7.54 17.62 4.31
CA TRP A 78 6.36 17.62 5.19
C TRP A 78 6.59 18.50 6.42
N ASP A 79 6.85 19.78 6.20
CA ASP A 79 7.17 20.72 7.26
C ASP A 79 6.66 22.13 6.97
N ARG A 80 6.91 23.05 7.90
CA ARG A 80 6.47 24.44 7.86
C ARG A 80 6.97 25.24 6.66
N ASN A 81 7.94 24.74 5.92
CA ASN A 81 8.48 25.43 4.74
C ASN A 81 7.62 25.20 3.47
N GLN A 82 6.68 24.24 3.52
CA GLN A 82 5.69 24.08 2.45
C GLN A 82 4.58 25.13 2.55
N THR A 83 4.19 25.66 1.41
CA THR A 83 3.15 26.71 1.34
C THR A 83 1.79 26.25 1.85
N TRP A 84 1.48 24.98 1.70
CA TRP A 84 0.21 24.36 2.14
C TRP A 84 0.25 23.79 3.56
N TRP A 85 1.39 23.85 4.25
CA TRP A 85 1.55 23.27 5.58
C TRP A 85 0.51 23.73 6.61
N PRO A 86 0.11 25.01 6.69
CA PRO A 86 -0.92 25.44 7.62
C PRO A 86 -2.28 24.75 7.41
N MET A 87 -2.55 24.20 6.23
CA MET A 87 -3.80 23.53 5.86
C MET A 87 -3.68 22.00 5.87
N VAL A 88 -2.52 21.44 6.18
CA VAL A 88 -2.25 20.00 6.07
C VAL A 88 -3.10 19.13 6.99
N ALA A 89 -3.61 19.70 8.08
CA ALA A 89 -4.38 18.97 9.09
C ALA A 89 -5.62 18.25 8.50
N ASP A 90 -6.28 18.84 7.52
CA ASP A 90 -7.45 18.21 6.89
C ASP A 90 -7.07 17.01 6.02
N TYR A 91 -5.95 17.11 5.32
CA TYR A 91 -5.40 15.97 4.57
C TYR A 91 -4.95 14.84 5.50
N HIS A 92 -4.23 15.16 6.57
CA HIS A 92 -3.83 14.16 7.56
C HIS A 92 -5.05 13.49 8.23
N ARG A 93 -6.11 14.24 8.49
CA ARG A 93 -7.37 13.69 9.01
C ARG A 93 -8.02 12.73 8.03
N TYR A 94 -8.04 13.08 6.75
CA TYR A 94 -8.53 12.18 5.70
C TYR A 94 -7.73 10.88 5.66
N ILE A 95 -6.40 10.96 5.54
CA ILE A 95 -5.50 9.80 5.50
C ILE A 95 -5.65 8.94 6.77
N SER A 96 -5.66 9.56 7.95
CA SER A 96 -5.79 8.85 9.22
C SER A 96 -7.12 8.09 9.33
N ARG A 97 -8.21 8.68 8.86
CA ARG A 97 -9.53 8.01 8.84
C ARG A 97 -9.55 6.84 7.88
N CYS A 98 -9.00 6.99 6.67
CA CYS A 98 -8.89 5.90 5.73
C CYS A 98 -8.05 4.75 6.31
N GLN A 99 -6.87 5.06 6.86
CA GLN A 99 -6.01 4.05 7.49
C GLN A 99 -6.71 3.35 8.65
N PHE A 100 -7.37 4.11 9.53
CA PHE A 100 -8.10 3.52 10.65
C PHE A 100 -9.16 2.52 10.17
N MET A 101 -9.97 2.89 9.17
CA MET A 101 -11.02 2.00 8.64
C MET A 101 -10.42 0.76 7.97
N LEU A 102 -9.36 0.92 7.17
CA LEU A 102 -8.70 -0.17 6.45
C LEU A 102 -7.90 -1.12 7.37
N GLN A 103 -7.62 -0.73 8.59
CA GLN A 103 -6.98 -1.57 9.60
C GLN A 103 -7.98 -2.36 10.46
N GLN A 104 -9.30 -2.20 10.22
CA GLN A 104 -10.32 -2.94 10.94
C GLN A 104 -10.68 -4.23 10.19
N GLY A 105 -10.88 -5.30 10.95
CA GLY A 105 -11.28 -6.60 10.39
C GLY A 105 -10.15 -7.32 9.64
N SER A 106 -10.54 -8.21 8.76
CA SER A 106 -9.65 -9.01 7.93
C SER A 106 -9.89 -8.72 6.45
N ALA A 107 -8.84 -8.75 5.66
CA ALA A 107 -8.95 -8.64 4.20
C ALA A 107 -9.75 -9.81 3.63
N VAL A 108 -10.59 -9.52 2.65
CA VAL A 108 -11.36 -10.52 1.93
C VAL A 108 -10.86 -10.58 0.49
N ALA A 109 -10.39 -11.76 0.08
CA ALA A 109 -10.06 -12.05 -1.30
C ALA A 109 -10.65 -13.41 -1.68
N ASP A 110 -11.08 -13.52 -2.93
CA ASP A 110 -11.78 -14.72 -3.43
C ASP A 110 -10.82 -15.64 -4.17
N ILE A 111 -9.81 -15.06 -4.83
CA ILE A 111 -8.89 -15.77 -5.71
C ILE A 111 -7.50 -15.80 -5.05
N LEU A 112 -6.91 -17.00 -5.01
CA LEU A 112 -5.54 -17.18 -4.57
C LEU A 112 -4.68 -17.68 -5.73
N TYR A 113 -3.66 -16.92 -6.10
CA TYR A 113 -2.68 -17.32 -7.10
C TYR A 113 -1.48 -18.01 -6.45
N LEU A 114 -1.18 -19.22 -6.90
CA LEU A 114 0.08 -19.86 -6.55
C LEU A 114 1.22 -19.23 -7.38
N THR A 115 2.22 -18.67 -6.70
CA THR A 115 3.39 -18.06 -7.35
C THR A 115 4.48 -19.10 -7.57
N PRO A 116 5.28 -19.01 -8.65
CA PRO A 116 6.40 -19.92 -8.85
C PRO A 116 7.47 -19.74 -7.77
N GLU A 117 8.23 -20.81 -7.52
CA GLU A 117 9.42 -20.77 -6.67
C GLU A 117 10.66 -20.30 -7.44
N GLY A 118 11.65 -19.84 -6.69
CA GLY A 118 12.96 -19.45 -7.19
C GLY A 118 13.15 -17.92 -7.24
N ALA A 119 14.38 -17.52 -7.32
CA ALA A 119 14.78 -16.12 -7.40
C ALA A 119 15.46 -15.84 -8.76
N PRO A 120 15.26 -14.65 -9.34
CA PRO A 120 14.42 -13.55 -8.84
C PRO A 120 12.97 -13.66 -9.36
N HIS A 121 12.03 -14.03 -8.53
CA HIS A 121 10.61 -14.00 -8.85
C HIS A 121 9.88 -12.95 -8.03
N VAL A 122 9.05 -12.17 -8.72
CA VAL A 122 8.12 -11.21 -8.13
C VAL A 122 6.72 -11.65 -8.55
N PHE A 123 5.78 -11.64 -7.62
CA PHE A 123 4.39 -11.93 -7.95
C PHE A 123 3.87 -10.89 -8.95
N ARG A 124 3.59 -11.37 -10.15
CA ARG A 124 3.00 -10.58 -11.23
C ARG A 124 1.65 -11.19 -11.56
N PRO A 125 0.57 -10.67 -11.01
CA PRO A 125 -0.75 -11.12 -11.41
C PRO A 125 -0.96 -10.85 -12.90
N PRO A 126 -1.79 -11.62 -13.60
CA PRO A 126 -2.15 -11.30 -14.97
C PRO A 126 -2.68 -9.86 -15.08
N SER A 127 -2.32 -9.14 -16.12
CA SER A 127 -2.72 -7.71 -16.29
C SER A 127 -4.23 -7.53 -16.19
N SER A 128 -4.99 -8.49 -16.70
CA SER A 128 -6.45 -8.52 -16.60
C SER A 128 -6.98 -8.50 -15.15
N VAL A 129 -6.20 -8.91 -14.16
CA VAL A 129 -6.57 -8.78 -12.73
C VAL A 129 -6.59 -7.31 -12.32
N LEU A 130 -5.67 -6.51 -12.84
CA LEU A 130 -5.53 -5.11 -12.49
C LEU A 130 -6.52 -4.21 -13.24
N THR A 131 -6.81 -4.56 -14.50
CA THR A 131 -7.68 -3.75 -15.37
C THR A 131 -9.12 -4.22 -15.39
N GLY A 132 -9.41 -5.45 -14.96
CA GLY A 132 -10.73 -6.06 -15.08
C GLY A 132 -11.10 -6.44 -16.51
N GLU A 133 -10.14 -6.42 -17.44
CA GLU A 133 -10.35 -6.76 -18.85
C GLU A 133 -10.17 -8.26 -19.14
N GLU A 134 -10.73 -8.70 -20.27
CA GLU A 134 -10.57 -10.07 -20.79
C GLU A 134 -9.10 -10.56 -20.74
N PRO A 135 -8.83 -11.88 -20.65
CA PRO A 135 -9.75 -12.95 -21.01
C PRO A 135 -10.52 -13.61 -19.86
N VAL A 136 -10.37 -13.19 -18.62
CA VAL A 136 -10.98 -13.91 -17.48
C VAL A 136 -12.12 -13.10 -16.91
N ARG A 137 -13.32 -13.30 -17.42
CA ARG A 137 -14.56 -12.62 -17.02
C ARG A 137 -14.97 -12.88 -15.58
N ASP A 138 -14.68 -14.06 -15.08
CA ASP A 138 -15.03 -14.54 -13.75
C ASP A 138 -14.35 -13.77 -12.61
N ARG A 139 -13.36 -12.95 -12.93
CA ARG A 139 -12.64 -12.13 -11.93
C ARG A 139 -13.16 -10.72 -11.73
N ARG A 140 -14.08 -10.27 -12.56
CA ARG A 140 -14.70 -8.93 -12.37
C ARG A 140 -15.41 -8.87 -11.02
N GLY A 141 -14.96 -7.95 -10.17
CA GLY A 141 -15.51 -7.77 -8.83
C GLY A 141 -14.93 -8.69 -7.75
N TYR A 142 -13.93 -9.53 -8.08
CA TYR A 142 -13.23 -10.36 -7.12
C TYR A 142 -11.86 -9.82 -6.75
N ASN A 143 -11.54 -9.83 -5.47
CA ASN A 143 -10.20 -9.57 -4.97
C ASN A 143 -9.33 -10.84 -5.06
N PHE A 144 -8.03 -10.62 -5.04
CA PHE A 144 -7.07 -11.71 -5.14
C PHE A 144 -5.86 -11.48 -4.23
N ASP A 145 -5.19 -12.59 -3.89
CA ASP A 145 -3.88 -12.63 -3.27
C ASP A 145 -2.96 -13.60 -4.01
N GLY A 146 -1.66 -13.52 -3.73
CA GLY A 146 -0.68 -14.49 -4.15
C GLY A 146 -0.09 -15.21 -2.94
N CYS A 147 0.21 -16.50 -3.08
CA CYS A 147 0.95 -17.24 -2.06
C CYS A 147 2.11 -18.02 -2.69
N SER A 148 3.14 -18.28 -1.90
CA SER A 148 4.21 -19.19 -2.27
C SER A 148 3.79 -20.65 -2.05
N PRO A 149 4.44 -21.62 -2.71
CA PRO A 149 4.25 -23.05 -2.40
C PRO A 149 4.49 -23.36 -0.92
N GLY A 150 5.51 -22.75 -0.31
CA GLY A 150 5.78 -22.93 1.11
C GLY A 150 4.63 -22.46 2.01
N GLN A 151 3.98 -21.35 1.71
CA GLN A 151 2.78 -20.89 2.42
C GLN A 151 1.61 -21.86 2.18
N LEU A 152 1.39 -22.30 0.94
CA LEU A 152 0.31 -23.25 0.63
C LEU A 152 0.43 -24.56 1.41
N LEU A 153 1.65 -25.06 1.62
CA LEU A 153 1.89 -26.27 2.42
C LEU A 153 1.51 -26.11 3.91
N THR A 154 1.34 -24.90 4.41
CA THR A 154 0.85 -24.65 5.78
C THR A 154 -0.68 -24.60 5.88
N ALA A 155 -1.35 -24.53 4.74
CA ALA A 155 -2.80 -24.42 4.69
C ALA A 155 -3.51 -25.74 5.00
N SER A 156 -4.76 -25.63 5.39
CA SER A 156 -5.68 -26.76 5.56
C SER A 156 -6.91 -26.57 4.67
N ALA A 157 -7.56 -27.68 4.30
CA ALA A 157 -8.81 -27.65 3.56
C ALA A 157 -9.97 -28.00 4.50
N LYS A 158 -10.99 -27.13 4.56
CA LYS A 158 -12.20 -27.36 5.34
C LYS A 158 -13.38 -26.60 4.73
N ASP A 159 -14.55 -27.21 4.70
CA ASP A 159 -15.81 -26.60 4.24
C ASP A 159 -15.69 -25.94 2.86
N ASN A 160 -15.04 -26.67 1.93
CA ASN A 160 -14.76 -26.20 0.56
C ASN A 160 -13.93 -24.88 0.50
N ARG A 161 -13.02 -24.72 1.46
CA ARG A 161 -12.12 -23.56 1.52
C ARG A 161 -10.69 -23.99 1.87
N VAL A 162 -9.74 -23.23 1.35
CA VAL A 162 -8.34 -23.24 1.79
C VAL A 162 -8.20 -22.25 2.93
N LEU A 163 -7.70 -22.72 4.07
CA LEU A 163 -7.55 -21.93 5.30
C LEU A 163 -6.07 -21.84 5.66
N PHE A 164 -5.59 -20.63 5.85
CA PHE A 164 -4.22 -20.38 6.32
C PHE A 164 -4.17 -20.14 7.83
N PRO A 165 -3.03 -20.44 8.48
CA PRO A 165 -2.88 -20.23 9.93
C PRO A 165 -3.12 -18.78 10.37
N GLY A 166 -2.85 -17.81 9.51
CA GLY A 166 -3.10 -16.37 9.73
C GLY A 166 -4.57 -15.96 9.67
N GLY A 167 -5.48 -16.88 9.32
CA GLY A 167 -6.91 -16.62 9.23
C GLY A 167 -7.40 -16.27 7.83
N ALA A 168 -6.53 -16.10 6.85
CA ALA A 168 -6.94 -15.91 5.45
C ALA A 168 -7.63 -17.20 4.93
N SER A 169 -8.63 -17.01 4.06
CA SER A 169 -9.47 -18.12 3.60
C SER A 169 -9.98 -17.86 2.19
N TYR A 170 -9.80 -18.84 1.30
CA TYR A 170 -10.14 -18.75 -0.12
C TYR A 170 -11.07 -19.91 -0.52
N ALA A 171 -11.97 -19.69 -1.46
CA ALA A 171 -12.81 -20.75 -2.00
C ALA A 171 -11.98 -21.80 -2.75
N LEU A 172 -12.39 -23.08 -2.68
CA LEU A 172 -11.83 -24.18 -3.46
C LEU A 172 -12.62 -24.36 -4.75
#